data_fc47f47f64cf0c832471b18f059d1443
#
_entry.id   fc47f47f64cf0c832471b18f059d1443
#
_cell.length_a   1.000
_cell.length_b   1.000
_cell.length_c   1.000
_cell.angle_alpha   90.00
_cell.angle_beta   90.00
_cell.angle_gamma   90.00
#
_symmetry.space_group_name_H-M   'P 1'
#
loop_
_entity.id
_entity.type
_entity.pdbx_description
1 polymer ?
#
loop_
_entity_poly.entity_id
_entity_poly.type
_entity_poly.pdbx_seq_one_letter_code
_entity_poly.pdbx_strand_id
1 'polypeptide(L)'
;MDGTIVKIEHLSHRYSRAWAIRDINFEISQHGVLGLLGSNGAGKSTTMNILCGVLNQTEGTVLINGIDLRKKPEEAKKLIGFLPQTAPLHFDLTVDEYLTHCAHMRLMEKKEIPTALEEAKDRCGITHFSERLLRNLSGGYRQRVGIAQAIIHKPKLVVLDEPTNGLDPNQITEVRALIKEIAEERSVIFSSHILSEIQATCRDVKMIEDGRMVFSDTMDAFNNYVEPNSMLVSMDQPPSAEEFQATPGITGVEFLNPVKIRLTIDRTPDISQRLIAISVEKGWGLREISLEKSSLDEVFAQLSKKNAN
;
A
#
# COMPACT_ATOMS: atom_id res chain seq x y z
N MET A 1 -14.97 16.20 -20.53
CA MET A 1 -13.85 16.47 -19.61
C MET A 1 -13.32 15.11 -19.21
N ASP A 2 -12.04 14.83 -19.50
CA ASP A 2 -11.43 13.58 -19.09
C ASP A 2 -11.59 13.40 -17.58
N GLY A 3 -12.12 12.26 -17.15
CA GLY A 3 -12.41 11.97 -15.76
C GLY A 3 -11.16 11.76 -14.88
N THR A 4 -10.00 12.30 -15.28
CA THR A 4 -8.73 12.15 -14.58
C THR A 4 -8.73 12.92 -13.27
N ILE A 5 -8.62 12.18 -12.17
CA ILE A 5 -8.62 12.72 -10.80
C ILE A 5 -7.23 13.19 -10.41
N VAL A 6 -6.21 12.42 -10.77
CA VAL A 6 -4.81 12.76 -10.55
C VAL A 6 -4.03 12.56 -11.85
N LYS A 7 -3.20 13.53 -12.21
CA LYS A 7 -2.22 13.40 -13.28
C LYS A 7 -0.87 13.93 -12.81
N ILE A 8 0.14 13.09 -12.89
CA ILE A 8 1.52 13.41 -12.54
C ILE A 8 2.38 13.25 -13.79
N GLU A 9 3.09 14.30 -14.18
CA GLU A 9 3.92 14.34 -15.37
C GLU A 9 5.34 14.80 -15.00
N HIS A 10 6.33 13.97 -15.29
CA HIS A 10 7.76 14.23 -15.11
C HIS A 10 8.13 14.70 -13.69
N LEU A 11 7.42 14.20 -12.67
CA LEU A 11 7.62 14.63 -11.31
C LEU A 11 9.00 14.24 -10.80
N SER A 12 9.79 15.24 -10.43
CA SER A 12 11.11 15.06 -9.85
C SER A 12 11.31 15.99 -8.65
N HIS A 13 11.99 15.49 -7.63
CA HIS A 13 12.33 16.29 -6.45
C HIS A 13 13.70 15.93 -5.90
N ARG A 14 14.46 16.94 -5.49
CA ARG A 14 15.75 16.78 -4.82
C ARG A 14 15.79 17.54 -3.50
N TYR A 15 16.34 16.88 -2.49
CA TYR A 15 16.75 17.54 -1.25
C TYR A 15 18.22 17.96 -1.39
N SER A 16 18.47 19.27 -1.41
CA SER A 16 19.79 19.82 -1.69
C SER A 16 20.39 19.28 -3.00
N ARG A 17 21.34 18.34 -2.93
CA ARG A 17 22.01 17.74 -4.10
C ARG A 17 21.53 16.34 -4.44
N ALA A 18 20.84 15.66 -3.51
CA ALA A 18 20.40 14.28 -3.68
C ALA A 18 18.97 14.25 -4.26
N TRP A 19 18.77 13.52 -5.34
CA TRP A 19 17.45 13.26 -5.90
C TRP A 19 16.73 12.23 -5.03
N ALA A 20 15.56 12.58 -4.55
CA ALA A 20 14.68 11.68 -3.84
C ALA A 20 13.72 10.95 -4.79
N ILE A 21 13.27 11.62 -5.85
CA ILE A 21 12.46 11.05 -6.93
C ILE A 21 12.85 11.68 -8.26
N ARG A 22 12.74 10.89 -9.34
CA ARG A 22 13.04 11.33 -10.71
C ARG A 22 12.03 10.78 -11.69
N ASP A 23 11.45 11.67 -12.50
CA ASP A 23 10.60 11.35 -13.64
C ASP A 23 9.45 10.38 -13.31
N ILE A 24 8.78 10.63 -12.19
CA ILE A 24 7.59 9.87 -11.81
C ILE A 24 6.41 10.33 -12.68
N ASN A 25 5.76 9.35 -13.34
CA ASN A 25 4.62 9.59 -14.22
C ASN A 25 3.51 8.59 -13.92
N PHE A 26 2.29 9.05 -13.62
CA PHE A 26 1.10 8.20 -13.55
C PHE A 26 -0.20 9.03 -13.52
N GLU A 27 -1.31 8.34 -13.81
CA GLU A 27 -2.65 8.91 -13.77
C GLU A 27 -3.59 8.05 -12.93
N ILE A 28 -4.61 8.69 -12.35
CA ILE A 28 -5.74 8.04 -11.70
C ILE A 28 -7.02 8.62 -12.30
N SER A 29 -7.82 7.78 -12.95
CA SER A 29 -9.03 8.21 -13.65
C SER A 29 -10.30 7.61 -13.07
N GLN A 30 -10.20 6.72 -12.06
CA GLN A 30 -11.34 5.99 -11.49
C GLN A 30 -11.27 6.01 -9.97
N HIS A 31 -12.41 5.78 -9.34
CA HIS A 31 -12.48 5.44 -7.93
C HIS A 31 -11.83 4.08 -7.69
N GLY A 32 -11.39 3.84 -6.50
CA GLY A 32 -10.70 2.62 -6.09
C GLY A 32 -9.43 2.90 -5.32
N VAL A 33 -8.74 1.85 -4.90
CA VAL A 33 -7.48 1.94 -4.17
C VAL A 33 -6.32 1.70 -5.11
N LEU A 34 -5.45 2.72 -5.24
CA LEU A 34 -4.15 2.61 -5.89
C LEU A 34 -3.08 2.39 -4.81
N GLY A 35 -2.33 1.31 -4.91
CA GLY A 35 -1.19 1.01 -4.04
C GLY A 35 0.08 1.71 -4.52
N LEU A 36 0.74 2.44 -3.63
CA LEU A 36 2.09 2.97 -3.85
C LEU A 36 3.09 2.12 -3.07
N LEU A 37 3.71 1.17 -3.75
CA LEU A 37 4.62 0.19 -3.19
C LEU A 37 6.08 0.61 -3.33
N GLY A 38 6.94 0.21 -2.41
CA GLY A 38 8.39 0.44 -2.50
C GLY A 38 9.09 0.24 -1.16
N SER A 39 10.40 0.08 -1.20
CA SER A 39 11.21 -0.03 0.02
C SER A 39 11.21 1.26 0.85
N ASN A 40 11.73 1.19 2.07
CA ASN A 40 11.92 2.39 2.90
C ASN A 40 12.98 3.28 2.23
N GLY A 41 12.64 4.57 2.08
CA GLY A 41 13.51 5.52 1.37
C GLY A 41 13.34 5.54 -0.16
N ALA A 42 12.53 4.68 -0.76
CA ALA A 42 12.31 4.62 -2.21
C ALA A 42 11.72 5.89 -2.84
N GLY A 43 11.17 6.82 -2.04
CA GLY A 43 10.56 8.06 -2.54
C GLY A 43 9.03 8.13 -2.41
N LYS A 44 8.37 7.14 -1.80
CA LYS A 44 6.91 7.10 -1.61
C LYS A 44 6.39 8.34 -0.89
N SER A 45 6.84 8.59 0.34
CA SER A 45 6.39 9.74 1.15
C SER A 45 6.74 11.08 0.50
N THR A 46 7.87 11.18 -0.21
CA THR A 46 8.22 12.38 -0.99
C THR A 46 7.17 12.63 -2.08
N THR A 47 6.82 11.60 -2.85
CA THR A 47 5.79 11.68 -3.90
C THR A 47 4.44 12.08 -3.31
N MET A 48 4.02 11.47 -2.20
CA MET A 48 2.75 11.77 -1.54
C MET A 48 2.72 13.18 -0.94
N ASN A 49 3.81 13.63 -0.31
CA ASN A 49 3.91 14.99 0.22
C ASN A 49 3.81 16.06 -0.87
N ILE A 50 4.39 15.80 -2.05
CA ILE A 50 4.25 16.69 -3.20
C ILE A 50 2.80 16.66 -3.71
N LEU A 51 2.23 15.47 -3.88
CA LEU A 51 0.85 15.30 -4.34
C LEU A 51 -0.16 16.00 -3.43
N CYS A 52 0.11 16.04 -2.13
CA CYS A 52 -0.72 16.74 -1.14
C CYS A 52 -0.39 18.23 -0.96
N GLY A 53 0.60 18.73 -1.70
CA GLY A 53 1.04 20.13 -1.62
C GLY A 53 1.69 20.51 -0.29
N VAL A 54 2.22 19.54 0.44
CA VAL A 54 3.05 19.73 1.65
C VAL A 54 4.47 20.12 1.23
N LEU A 55 4.94 19.56 0.11
CA LEU A 55 6.25 19.79 -0.47
C LEU A 55 6.09 20.26 -1.92
N ASN A 56 6.88 21.25 -2.33
CA ASN A 56 6.92 21.68 -3.73
C ASN A 56 7.89 20.82 -4.53
N GLN A 57 7.48 20.36 -5.70
CA GLN A 57 8.35 19.64 -6.63
C GLN A 57 9.48 20.51 -7.18
N THR A 58 10.62 19.91 -7.52
CA THR A 58 11.70 20.59 -8.23
C THR A 58 11.36 20.73 -9.70
N GLU A 59 10.84 19.66 -10.33
CA GLU A 59 10.46 19.59 -11.75
C GLU A 59 9.14 18.84 -11.90
N GLY A 60 8.48 19.02 -13.05
CA GLY A 60 7.24 18.34 -13.40
C GLY A 60 5.97 19.02 -12.96
N THR A 61 4.84 18.39 -13.22
CA THR A 61 3.50 18.92 -12.99
C THR A 61 2.64 17.93 -12.24
N VAL A 62 1.81 18.43 -11.32
CA VAL A 62 0.78 17.66 -10.61
C VAL A 62 -0.56 18.34 -10.81
N LEU A 63 -1.50 17.63 -11.41
CA LEU A 63 -2.87 18.08 -11.61
C LEU A 63 -3.81 17.25 -10.73
N ILE A 64 -4.69 17.93 -9.99
CA ILE A 64 -5.76 17.34 -9.20
C ILE A 64 -7.10 17.77 -9.81
N ASN A 65 -7.84 16.83 -10.36
CA ASN A 65 -9.09 17.10 -11.09
C ASN A 65 -8.92 18.22 -12.13
N GLY A 66 -7.77 18.20 -12.85
CA GLY A 66 -7.40 19.21 -13.85
C GLY A 66 -6.83 20.51 -13.27
N ILE A 67 -6.77 20.69 -11.95
CA ILE A 67 -6.23 21.86 -11.28
C ILE A 67 -4.75 21.69 -11.02
N ASP A 68 -3.91 22.57 -11.55
CA ASP A 68 -2.47 22.58 -11.31
C ASP A 68 -2.20 22.96 -9.84
N LEU A 69 -1.64 22.02 -9.10
CA LEU A 69 -1.39 22.13 -7.66
C LEU A 69 -0.43 23.28 -7.32
N ARG A 70 0.51 23.59 -8.19
CA ARG A 70 1.48 24.68 -7.98
C ARG A 70 0.90 26.05 -8.27
N LYS A 71 0.02 26.14 -9.29
CA LYS A 71 -0.59 27.41 -9.69
C LYS A 71 -1.79 27.78 -8.83
N LYS A 72 -2.56 26.78 -8.39
CA LYS A 72 -3.79 26.95 -7.62
C LYS A 72 -3.85 26.02 -6.41
N PRO A 73 -2.90 26.14 -5.45
CA PRO A 73 -2.74 25.19 -4.35
C PRO A 73 -3.97 25.11 -3.45
N GLU A 74 -4.65 26.22 -3.17
CA GLU A 74 -5.84 26.22 -2.30
C GLU A 74 -7.01 25.47 -2.93
N GLU A 75 -7.26 25.68 -4.23
CA GLU A 75 -8.32 24.99 -4.96
C GLU A 75 -8.04 23.48 -5.02
N ALA A 76 -6.81 23.09 -5.34
CA ALA A 76 -6.41 21.69 -5.43
C ALA A 76 -6.47 20.99 -4.06
N LYS A 77 -5.99 21.61 -2.99
CA LYS A 77 -5.97 21.05 -1.62
C LYS A 77 -7.37 20.84 -1.05
N LYS A 78 -8.38 21.57 -1.49
CA LYS A 78 -9.79 21.30 -1.12
C LYS A 78 -10.27 19.94 -1.61
N LEU A 79 -9.67 19.41 -2.67
CA LEU A 79 -10.02 18.12 -3.25
C LEU A 79 -9.22 16.95 -2.68
N ILE A 80 -8.28 17.21 -1.76
CA ILE A 80 -7.35 16.21 -1.22
C ILE A 80 -7.55 16.04 0.27
N GLY A 81 -7.78 14.80 0.70
CA GLY A 81 -7.64 14.38 2.08
C GLY A 81 -6.28 13.70 2.27
N PHE A 82 -5.57 14.02 3.36
CA PHE A 82 -4.24 13.47 3.60
C PHE A 82 -4.06 12.99 5.02
N LEU A 83 -3.58 11.76 5.16
CA LEU A 83 -3.06 11.20 6.39
C LEU A 83 -1.58 10.88 6.18
N PRO A 84 -0.66 11.67 6.76
CA PRO A 84 0.77 11.36 6.74
C PRO A 84 1.07 10.16 7.66
N GLN A 85 2.24 9.55 7.50
CA GLN A 85 2.71 8.39 8.27
C GLN A 85 2.59 8.59 9.79
N THR A 86 2.84 9.80 10.27
CA THR A 86 2.54 10.19 11.66
C THR A 86 1.32 11.11 11.64
N ALA A 87 0.19 10.63 12.14
CA ALA A 87 -1.03 11.40 12.20
C ALA A 87 -0.82 12.68 13.04
N PRO A 88 -1.17 13.88 12.53
CA PRO A 88 -0.93 15.16 13.21
C PRO A 88 -1.97 15.43 14.30
N LEU A 89 -2.05 14.53 15.29
CA LEU A 89 -3.06 14.58 16.35
C LEU A 89 -2.68 15.56 17.47
N HIS A 90 -3.66 16.34 17.92
CA HIS A 90 -3.55 17.18 19.12
C HIS A 90 -4.08 16.42 20.33
N PHE A 91 -3.19 15.78 21.09
CA PHE A 91 -3.52 14.82 22.13
C PHE A 91 -4.36 15.37 23.31
N ASP A 92 -4.41 16.69 23.47
CA ASP A 92 -5.17 17.37 24.53
C ASP A 92 -6.61 17.74 24.11
N LEU A 93 -6.97 17.46 22.84
CA LEU A 93 -8.32 17.63 22.34
C LEU A 93 -9.12 16.32 22.41
N THR A 94 -10.43 16.44 22.53
CA THR A 94 -11.35 15.32 22.28
C THR A 94 -11.44 15.02 20.78
N VAL A 95 -12.03 13.88 20.42
CA VAL A 95 -12.28 13.51 19.02
C VAL A 95 -13.10 14.59 18.31
N ASP A 96 -14.19 15.05 18.93
CA ASP A 96 -15.07 16.07 18.35
C ASP A 96 -14.40 17.42 18.21
N GLU A 97 -13.67 17.87 19.21
CA GLU A 97 -12.89 19.12 19.14
C GLU A 97 -11.85 19.08 18.03
N TYR A 98 -11.11 17.98 17.92
CA TYR A 98 -10.08 17.83 16.90
C TYR A 98 -10.65 17.80 15.48
N LEU A 99 -11.69 16.98 15.25
CA LEU A 99 -12.31 16.88 13.92
C LEU A 99 -13.01 18.19 13.52
N THR A 100 -13.65 18.87 14.48
CA THR A 100 -14.23 20.22 14.27
C THR A 100 -13.13 21.23 13.90
N HIS A 101 -12.00 21.19 14.58
CA HIS A 101 -10.85 22.03 14.24
C HIS A 101 -10.36 21.74 12.80
N CYS A 102 -10.23 20.45 12.43
CA CYS A 102 -9.84 20.07 11.08
C CYS A 102 -10.84 20.57 10.01
N ALA A 103 -12.15 20.49 10.28
CA ALA A 103 -13.19 20.99 9.38
C ALA A 103 -13.05 22.50 9.16
N HIS A 104 -12.81 23.28 10.22
CA HIS A 104 -12.55 24.71 10.10
C HIS A 104 -11.29 25.02 9.31
N MET A 105 -10.19 24.28 9.52
CA MET A 105 -8.95 24.44 8.74
C MET A 105 -9.14 24.11 7.26
N ARG A 106 -10.10 23.25 6.92
CA ARG A 106 -10.51 22.95 5.54
C ARG A 106 -11.49 23.96 4.96
N LEU A 107 -11.80 25.03 5.69
CA LEU A 107 -12.71 26.11 5.28
C LEU A 107 -14.12 25.59 4.95
N MET A 108 -14.59 24.57 5.68
CA MET A 108 -15.97 24.09 5.55
C MET A 108 -16.96 25.11 6.08
N GLU A 109 -18.14 25.17 5.46
CA GLU A 109 -19.21 26.03 5.94
C GLU A 109 -19.68 25.58 7.34
N LYS A 110 -19.82 26.51 8.27
CA LYS A 110 -20.17 26.20 9.67
C LYS A 110 -21.42 25.33 9.80
N LYS A 111 -22.42 25.52 8.92
CA LYS A 111 -23.68 24.77 8.92
C LYS A 111 -23.49 23.28 8.50
N GLU A 112 -22.43 22.96 7.78
CA GLU A 112 -22.16 21.61 7.26
C GLU A 112 -21.31 20.78 8.24
N ILE A 113 -20.57 21.44 9.13
CA ILE A 113 -19.62 20.79 10.04
C ILE A 113 -20.30 19.73 10.93
N PRO A 114 -21.43 19.99 11.60
CA PRO A 114 -22.05 18.97 12.47
C PRO A 114 -22.38 17.68 11.74
N THR A 115 -22.98 17.77 10.56
CA THR A 115 -23.34 16.60 9.74
C THR A 115 -22.10 15.87 9.24
N ALA A 116 -21.08 16.61 8.75
CA ALA A 116 -19.86 16.01 8.27
C ALA A 116 -19.06 15.33 9.40
N LEU A 117 -19.12 15.89 10.61
CA LEU A 117 -18.49 15.32 11.80
C LEU A 117 -19.11 13.95 12.14
N GLU A 118 -20.43 13.88 12.21
CA GLU A 118 -21.14 12.62 12.52
C GLU A 118 -20.88 11.57 11.42
N GLU A 119 -20.99 11.94 10.14
CA GLU A 119 -20.71 11.03 9.02
C GLU A 119 -19.27 10.50 9.06
N ALA A 120 -18.29 11.36 9.33
CA ALA A 120 -16.89 10.94 9.38
C ALA A 120 -16.59 10.01 10.58
N LYS A 121 -17.19 10.29 11.74
CA LYS A 121 -17.07 9.44 12.94
C LYS A 121 -17.74 8.08 12.74
N ASP A 122 -18.93 8.06 12.16
CA ASP A 122 -19.67 6.82 11.90
C ASP A 122 -18.90 5.92 10.93
N ARG A 123 -18.48 6.45 9.78
CA ARG A 123 -17.65 5.70 8.81
C ARG A 123 -16.36 5.13 9.42
N CYS A 124 -15.70 5.89 10.30
CA CYS A 124 -14.47 5.43 10.93
C CYS A 124 -14.70 4.58 12.19
N GLY A 125 -15.95 4.35 12.60
CA GLY A 125 -16.31 3.55 13.77
C GLY A 125 -15.81 4.16 15.09
N ILE A 126 -15.83 5.50 15.21
CA ILE A 126 -15.29 6.24 16.37
C ILE A 126 -16.31 7.11 17.08
N THR A 127 -17.59 7.03 16.73
CA THR A 127 -18.69 7.83 17.31
C THR A 127 -18.76 7.68 18.82
N HIS A 128 -18.55 6.49 19.35
CA HIS A 128 -18.57 6.22 20.80
C HIS A 128 -17.38 6.82 21.58
N PHE A 129 -16.43 7.46 20.88
CA PHE A 129 -15.29 8.17 21.47
C PHE A 129 -15.36 9.69 21.34
N SER A 130 -16.50 10.25 20.91
CA SER A 130 -16.69 11.68 20.61
C SER A 130 -16.07 12.62 21.66
N GLU A 131 -16.35 12.39 22.92
CA GLU A 131 -15.88 13.23 24.05
C GLU A 131 -14.56 12.76 24.67
N ARG A 132 -13.96 11.69 24.13
CA ARG A 132 -12.71 11.13 24.68
C ARG A 132 -11.51 11.88 24.16
N LEU A 133 -10.56 12.20 25.06
CA LEU A 133 -9.28 12.80 24.70
C LEU A 133 -8.48 11.86 23.80
N LEU A 134 -7.84 12.41 22.77
CA LEU A 134 -7.05 11.65 21.80
C LEU A 134 -5.88 10.89 22.44
N ARG A 135 -5.28 11.43 23.51
CA ARG A 135 -4.23 10.73 24.27
C ARG A 135 -4.69 9.42 24.91
N ASN A 136 -5.99 9.29 25.18
CA ASN A 136 -6.58 8.12 25.84
C ASN A 136 -7.08 7.05 24.84
N LEU A 137 -6.84 7.23 23.54
CA LEU A 137 -7.18 6.26 22.50
C LEU A 137 -6.02 5.29 22.26
N SER A 138 -6.34 4.05 21.88
CA SER A 138 -5.34 3.11 21.35
C SER A 138 -4.76 3.57 20.01
N GLY A 139 -3.64 2.98 19.57
CA GLY A 139 -3.02 3.28 18.28
C GLY A 139 -4.00 3.17 17.11
N GLY A 140 -4.78 2.08 17.04
CA GLY A 140 -5.76 1.86 16.01
C GLY A 140 -6.88 2.90 15.97
N TYR A 141 -7.40 3.30 17.12
CA TYR A 141 -8.40 4.36 17.17
C TYR A 141 -7.83 5.74 16.81
N ARG A 142 -6.60 6.04 17.19
CA ARG A 142 -5.90 7.25 16.74
C ARG A 142 -5.76 7.27 15.22
N GLN A 143 -5.44 6.13 14.62
CA GLN A 143 -5.35 5.98 13.18
C GLN A 143 -6.69 6.23 12.50
N ARG A 144 -7.79 5.69 13.04
CA ARG A 144 -9.16 5.94 12.55
C ARG A 144 -9.55 7.42 12.65
N VAL A 145 -9.17 8.13 13.73
CA VAL A 145 -9.34 9.59 13.82
C VAL A 145 -8.52 10.30 12.74
N GLY A 146 -7.29 9.83 12.48
CA GLY A 146 -6.44 10.33 11.41
C GLY A 146 -7.06 10.14 10.01
N ILE A 147 -7.75 9.02 9.77
CA ILE A 147 -8.51 8.80 8.54
C ILE A 147 -9.74 9.71 8.50
N ALA A 148 -10.49 9.83 9.62
CA ALA A 148 -11.67 10.67 9.71
C ALA A 148 -11.36 12.14 9.34
N GLN A 149 -10.26 12.71 9.85
CA GLN A 149 -9.84 14.07 9.48
C GLN A 149 -9.50 14.19 7.98
N ALA A 150 -8.98 13.12 7.37
CA ALA A 150 -8.67 13.14 5.95
C ALA A 150 -9.92 13.12 5.06
N ILE A 151 -11.05 12.58 5.54
CA ILE A 151 -12.27 12.43 4.73
C ILE A 151 -13.40 13.42 5.07
N ILE A 152 -13.32 14.14 6.20
CA ILE A 152 -14.40 14.99 6.76
C ILE A 152 -14.93 16.02 5.76
N HIS A 153 -14.08 16.59 4.92
CA HIS A 153 -14.44 17.61 3.93
C HIS A 153 -14.81 17.01 2.56
N LYS A 154 -15.09 15.69 2.50
CA LYS A 154 -15.55 14.96 1.31
C LYS A 154 -14.64 15.15 0.09
N PRO A 155 -13.31 14.92 0.20
CA PRO A 155 -12.37 15.12 -0.91
C PRO A 155 -12.62 14.15 -2.07
N LYS A 156 -12.10 14.47 -3.26
CA LYS A 156 -12.08 13.58 -4.43
C LYS A 156 -10.96 12.53 -4.35
N LEU A 157 -9.85 12.91 -3.74
CA LEU A 157 -8.67 12.09 -3.55
C LEU A 157 -8.34 11.96 -2.05
N VAL A 158 -8.14 10.76 -1.58
CA VAL A 158 -7.64 10.48 -0.23
C VAL A 158 -6.25 9.85 -0.34
N VAL A 159 -5.28 10.41 0.34
CA VAL A 159 -3.88 9.95 0.35
C VAL A 159 -3.53 9.49 1.75
N LEU A 160 -3.12 8.23 1.89
CA LEU A 160 -2.84 7.58 3.17
C LEU A 160 -1.42 7.01 3.15
N ASP A 161 -0.52 7.61 3.91
CA ASP A 161 0.89 7.20 3.98
C ASP A 161 1.10 6.20 5.11
N GLU A 162 1.32 4.93 4.75
CA GLU A 162 1.48 3.79 5.68
C GLU A 162 0.42 3.70 6.79
N PRO A 163 -0.88 3.72 6.46
CA PRO A 163 -1.95 3.85 7.45
C PRO A 163 -2.13 2.63 8.36
N THR A 164 -1.47 1.53 8.08
CA THR A 164 -1.50 0.28 8.86
C THR A 164 -0.26 0.07 9.72
N ASN A 165 0.73 0.98 9.63
CA ASN A 165 1.99 0.85 10.34
C ASN A 165 1.78 0.88 11.87
N GLY A 166 2.38 -0.09 12.58
CA GLY A 166 2.30 -0.19 14.04
C GLY A 166 0.97 -0.66 14.61
N LEU A 167 0.06 -1.17 13.76
CA LEU A 167 -1.22 -1.76 14.18
C LEU A 167 -1.10 -3.28 14.33
N ASP A 168 -1.93 -3.85 15.19
CA ASP A 168 -2.08 -5.30 15.31
C ASP A 168 -2.86 -5.90 14.10
N PRO A 169 -2.79 -7.22 13.85
CA PRO A 169 -3.42 -7.85 12.69
C PRO A 169 -4.93 -7.61 12.56
N ASN A 170 -5.66 -7.52 13.68
CA ASN A 170 -7.11 -7.26 13.66
C ASN A 170 -7.38 -5.82 13.22
N GLN A 171 -6.66 -4.86 13.81
CA GLN A 171 -6.75 -3.46 13.43
C GLN A 171 -6.36 -3.20 11.97
N ILE A 172 -5.33 -3.89 11.46
CA ILE A 172 -4.96 -3.84 10.04
C ILE A 172 -6.14 -4.26 9.16
N THR A 173 -6.79 -5.36 9.51
CA THR A 173 -7.96 -5.85 8.75
C THR A 173 -9.10 -4.84 8.73
N GLU A 174 -9.40 -4.23 9.87
CA GLU A 174 -10.44 -3.23 10.02
C GLU A 174 -10.13 -1.93 9.25
N VAL A 175 -8.88 -1.46 9.32
CA VAL A 175 -8.43 -0.25 8.58
C VAL A 175 -8.47 -0.51 7.07
N ARG A 176 -8.08 -1.70 6.60
CA ARG A 176 -8.20 -2.06 5.19
C ARG A 176 -9.65 -2.11 4.69
N ALA A 177 -10.57 -2.63 5.51
CA ALA A 177 -12.00 -2.60 5.19
C ALA A 177 -12.52 -1.17 5.04
N LEU A 178 -12.16 -0.29 5.98
CA LEU A 178 -12.50 1.14 5.93
C LEU A 178 -11.92 1.83 4.68
N ILE A 179 -10.67 1.53 4.31
CA ILE A 179 -10.04 2.09 3.10
C ILE A 179 -10.82 1.66 1.83
N LYS A 180 -11.23 0.39 1.75
CA LYS A 180 -12.03 -0.11 0.63
C LYS A 180 -13.40 0.56 0.54
N GLU A 181 -14.09 0.73 1.66
CA GLU A 181 -15.36 1.44 1.73
C GLU A 181 -15.22 2.90 1.25
N ILE A 182 -14.20 3.62 1.72
CA ILE A 182 -13.93 4.98 1.24
C ILE A 182 -13.68 5.00 -0.26
N ALA A 183 -13.04 3.98 -0.81
CA ALA A 183 -12.67 3.89 -2.21
C ALA A 183 -13.85 3.57 -3.15
N GLU A 184 -15.01 3.17 -2.65
CA GLU A 184 -16.22 3.01 -3.45
C GLU A 184 -16.70 4.34 -4.06
N GLU A 185 -16.52 5.44 -3.34
CA GLU A 185 -16.96 6.79 -3.74
C GLU A 185 -15.84 7.73 -4.14
N ARG A 186 -14.57 7.36 -3.90
CA ARG A 186 -13.41 8.24 -4.01
C ARG A 186 -12.20 7.50 -4.55
N SER A 187 -11.22 8.25 -5.04
CA SER A 187 -9.91 7.67 -5.32
C SER A 187 -9.05 7.69 -4.06
N VAL A 188 -8.42 6.57 -3.76
CA VAL A 188 -7.53 6.43 -2.60
C VAL A 188 -6.14 6.04 -3.07
N ILE A 189 -5.11 6.75 -2.62
CA ILE A 189 -3.72 6.30 -2.70
C ILE A 189 -3.32 5.77 -1.34
N PHE A 190 -2.87 4.54 -1.32
CA PHE A 190 -2.45 3.81 -0.13
C PHE A 190 -0.98 3.40 -0.27
N SER A 191 -0.08 3.96 0.55
CA SER A 191 1.31 3.53 0.52
C SER A 191 1.57 2.40 1.52
N SER A 192 2.42 1.47 1.14
CA SER A 192 2.99 0.46 2.03
C SER A 192 4.34 -0.02 1.51
N HIS A 193 5.18 -0.49 2.41
CA HIS A 193 6.37 -1.27 2.09
C HIS A 193 6.12 -2.77 2.22
N ILE A 194 4.89 -3.19 2.54
CA ILE A 194 4.46 -4.57 2.72
C ILE A 194 3.61 -4.99 1.53
N LEU A 195 4.14 -5.90 0.69
CA LEU A 195 3.46 -6.36 -0.52
C LEU A 195 2.09 -6.97 -0.24
N SER A 196 1.97 -7.79 0.81
CA SER A 196 0.70 -8.46 1.13
C SER A 196 -0.42 -7.49 1.52
N GLU A 197 -0.11 -6.29 2.00
CA GLU A 197 -1.10 -5.25 2.26
C GLU A 197 -1.63 -4.65 0.96
N ILE A 198 -0.73 -4.36 0.02
CA ILE A 198 -1.08 -3.85 -1.31
C ILE A 198 -1.94 -4.88 -2.06
N GLN A 199 -1.50 -6.16 -2.09
CA GLN A 199 -2.24 -7.25 -2.72
C GLN A 199 -3.65 -7.44 -2.14
N ALA A 200 -3.79 -7.28 -0.83
CA ALA A 200 -5.08 -7.45 -0.14
C ALA A 200 -6.05 -6.27 -0.31
N THR A 201 -5.55 -5.07 -0.68
CA THR A 201 -6.33 -3.83 -0.59
C THR A 201 -6.48 -3.12 -1.94
N CYS A 202 -5.46 -3.18 -2.79
CA CYS A 202 -5.36 -2.34 -3.98
C CYS A 202 -5.79 -3.06 -5.26
N ARG A 203 -6.38 -2.32 -6.19
CA ARG A 203 -6.69 -2.77 -7.54
C ARG A 203 -5.52 -2.52 -8.50
N ASP A 204 -4.93 -1.33 -8.39
CA ASP A 204 -3.81 -0.89 -9.21
C ASP A 204 -2.60 -0.67 -8.32
N VAL A 205 -1.40 -0.88 -8.84
CA VAL A 205 -0.15 -0.72 -8.11
C VAL A 205 0.86 0.10 -8.91
N LYS A 206 1.48 1.04 -8.22
CA LYS A 206 2.63 1.80 -8.69
C LYS A 206 3.79 1.50 -7.75
N MET A 207 4.90 1.06 -8.29
CA MET A 207 6.06 0.68 -7.50
C MET A 207 7.20 1.65 -7.76
N ILE A 208 7.69 2.25 -6.69
CA ILE A 208 8.83 3.17 -6.73
C ILE A 208 10.03 2.51 -6.05
N GLU A 209 11.18 2.55 -6.71
CA GLU A 209 12.45 2.14 -6.15
C GLU A 209 13.55 3.09 -6.60
N ASP A 210 14.49 3.42 -5.71
CA ASP A 210 15.57 4.38 -5.95
C ASP A 210 15.08 5.70 -6.59
N GLY A 211 13.91 6.15 -6.17
CA GLY A 211 13.28 7.37 -6.66
C GLY A 211 12.71 7.28 -8.07
N ARG A 212 12.55 6.09 -8.66
CA ARG A 212 12.02 5.87 -10.00
C ARG A 212 10.82 4.94 -9.99
N MET A 213 9.91 5.15 -10.95
CA MET A 213 8.81 4.22 -11.18
C MET A 213 9.37 2.96 -11.87
N VAL A 214 9.30 1.82 -11.16
CA VAL A 214 9.79 0.52 -11.70
C VAL A 214 8.66 -0.38 -12.18
N PHE A 215 7.42 -0.13 -11.71
CA PHE A 215 6.22 -0.82 -12.16
C PHE A 215 4.99 0.09 -12.06
N SER A 216 4.06 -0.04 -13.01
CA SER A 216 2.85 0.78 -13.08
C SER A 216 1.76 0.05 -13.87
N ASP A 217 0.94 -0.77 -13.21
CA ASP A 217 -0.15 -1.54 -13.83
C ASP A 217 -1.16 -2.00 -12.76
N THR A 218 -2.08 -2.89 -13.14
CA THR A 218 -3.04 -3.55 -12.25
C THR A 218 -2.34 -4.53 -11.30
N MET A 219 -3.03 -4.87 -10.21
CA MET A 219 -2.55 -5.88 -9.26
C MET A 219 -2.47 -7.28 -9.90
N ASP A 220 -3.36 -7.59 -10.83
CA ASP A 220 -3.31 -8.86 -11.56
C ASP A 220 -2.07 -8.94 -12.45
N ALA A 221 -1.74 -7.88 -13.18
CA ALA A 221 -0.51 -7.81 -13.95
C ALA A 221 0.72 -7.93 -13.05
N PHE A 222 0.71 -7.27 -11.87
CA PHE A 222 1.78 -7.37 -10.89
C PHE A 222 1.96 -8.80 -10.37
N ASN A 223 0.89 -9.49 -10.01
CA ASN A 223 0.92 -10.87 -9.53
C ASN A 223 1.52 -11.83 -10.58
N ASN A 224 1.31 -11.59 -11.86
CA ASN A 224 1.92 -12.36 -12.94
C ASN A 224 3.45 -12.11 -13.08
N TYR A 225 3.96 -10.99 -12.58
CA TYR A 225 5.41 -10.74 -12.48
C TYR A 225 6.04 -11.42 -11.28
N VAL A 226 5.25 -11.63 -10.23
CA VAL A 226 5.67 -12.13 -8.91
C VAL A 226 5.27 -13.60 -8.76
N GLU A 227 5.44 -14.39 -9.82
CA GLU A 227 5.27 -15.84 -9.70
C GLU A 227 6.19 -16.38 -8.60
N PRO A 228 5.65 -17.18 -7.67
CA PRO A 228 6.47 -17.81 -6.64
C PRO A 228 7.58 -18.62 -7.29
N ASN A 229 8.81 -18.34 -6.92
CA ASN A 229 9.98 -19.09 -7.33
C ASN A 229 10.44 -20.08 -6.27
N SER A 230 9.72 -20.15 -5.15
CA SER A 230 9.99 -21.07 -4.05
C SER A 230 8.72 -21.69 -3.45
N MET A 231 8.92 -22.85 -2.85
CA MET A 231 7.88 -23.67 -2.24
C MET A 231 8.38 -24.18 -0.89
N LEU A 232 7.58 -24.03 0.16
CA LEU A 232 7.82 -24.66 1.44
C LEU A 232 7.11 -26.02 1.48
N VAL A 233 7.85 -27.04 1.85
CA VAL A 233 7.31 -28.39 2.08
C VAL A 233 7.68 -28.87 3.46
N SER A 234 6.76 -29.61 4.10
CA SER A 234 7.00 -30.31 5.34
C SER A 234 6.76 -31.80 5.14
N MET A 235 7.75 -32.64 5.48
CA MET A 235 7.74 -34.07 5.24
C MET A 235 8.23 -34.85 6.47
N ASP A 236 7.68 -36.04 6.68
CA ASP A 236 8.12 -36.92 7.77
C ASP A 236 9.49 -37.56 7.49
N GLN A 237 9.71 -37.93 6.23
CA GLN A 237 10.92 -38.58 5.76
C GLN A 237 11.41 -37.83 4.50
N PRO A 238 11.98 -36.64 4.64
CA PRO A 238 12.43 -35.87 3.48
C PRO A 238 13.59 -36.60 2.78
N PRO A 239 13.57 -36.63 1.43
CA PRO A 239 14.67 -37.22 0.66
C PRO A 239 15.92 -36.33 0.71
N SER A 240 17.02 -36.81 0.14
CA SER A 240 18.23 -36.01 -0.02
C SER A 240 18.03 -34.81 -0.99
N ALA A 241 18.91 -33.81 -0.90
CA ALA A 241 18.88 -32.68 -1.82
C ALA A 241 19.01 -33.10 -3.29
N GLU A 242 19.83 -34.13 -3.55
CA GLU A 242 20.05 -34.68 -4.89
C GLU A 242 18.77 -35.31 -5.46
N GLU A 243 18.03 -35.99 -4.59
CA GLU A 243 16.77 -36.66 -4.97
C GLU A 243 15.65 -35.62 -5.26
N PHE A 244 15.61 -34.50 -4.51
CA PHE A 244 14.73 -33.38 -4.83
C PHE A 244 15.11 -32.75 -6.17
N GLN A 245 16.41 -32.49 -6.41
CA GLN A 245 16.90 -31.88 -7.65
C GLN A 245 16.70 -32.77 -8.89
N ALA A 246 16.59 -34.10 -8.69
CA ALA A 246 16.20 -35.01 -9.77
C ALA A 246 14.75 -34.83 -10.23
N THR A 247 13.92 -34.12 -9.47
CA THR A 247 12.54 -33.81 -9.85
C THR A 247 12.52 -32.62 -10.83
N PRO A 248 12.02 -32.79 -12.07
CA PRO A 248 11.95 -31.71 -13.04
C PRO A 248 11.16 -30.52 -12.49
N GLY A 249 11.76 -29.33 -12.54
CA GLY A 249 11.16 -28.11 -12.02
C GLY A 249 11.72 -27.68 -10.66
N ILE A 250 12.56 -28.48 -9.99
CA ILE A 250 13.25 -28.09 -8.76
C ILE A 250 14.70 -27.71 -9.11
N THR A 251 15.07 -26.46 -8.83
CA THR A 251 16.40 -25.91 -9.16
C THR A 251 17.28 -25.67 -7.95
N GLY A 252 16.70 -25.69 -6.74
CA GLY A 252 17.44 -25.52 -5.49
C GLY A 252 16.70 -26.14 -4.31
N VAL A 253 17.46 -26.55 -3.28
CA VAL A 253 16.96 -27.19 -2.07
C VAL A 253 17.67 -26.61 -0.86
N GLU A 254 16.91 -26.12 0.12
CA GLU A 254 17.40 -25.59 1.39
C GLU A 254 16.66 -26.27 2.54
N PHE A 255 17.35 -27.02 3.38
CA PHE A 255 16.77 -27.60 4.59
C PHE A 255 16.73 -26.55 5.71
N LEU A 256 15.53 -26.05 6.04
CA LEU A 256 15.34 -25.10 7.14
C LEU A 256 15.43 -25.81 8.50
N ASN A 257 14.96 -27.05 8.55
CA ASN A 257 15.10 -27.97 9.68
C ASN A 257 14.90 -29.42 9.15
N PRO A 258 15.02 -30.48 10.00
CA PRO A 258 14.93 -31.88 9.55
C PRO A 258 13.63 -32.29 8.83
N VAL A 259 12.55 -31.52 8.98
CA VAL A 259 11.23 -31.84 8.39
C VAL A 259 10.71 -30.75 7.45
N LYS A 260 11.31 -29.56 7.47
CA LYS A 260 10.84 -28.42 6.68
C LYS A 260 11.89 -27.95 5.69
N ILE A 261 11.54 -27.97 4.42
CA ILE A 261 12.43 -27.75 3.30
C ILE A 261 11.87 -26.62 2.44
N ARG A 262 12.75 -25.71 1.99
CA ARG A 262 12.46 -24.74 0.95
C ARG A 262 13.01 -25.26 -0.37
N LEU A 263 12.14 -25.36 -1.36
CA LEU A 263 12.48 -25.77 -2.71
C LEU A 263 12.44 -24.53 -3.61
N THR A 264 13.52 -24.23 -4.31
CA THR A 264 13.51 -23.26 -5.41
C THR A 264 12.97 -23.96 -6.65
N ILE A 265 11.96 -23.38 -7.27
CA ILE A 265 11.26 -23.96 -8.43
C ILE A 265 11.46 -23.08 -9.66
N ASP A 266 11.46 -23.69 -10.83
CA ASP A 266 11.33 -23.00 -12.11
C ASP A 266 9.84 -22.81 -12.46
N ARG A 267 9.57 -22.19 -13.61
CA ARG A 267 8.21 -21.95 -14.12
C ARG A 267 7.53 -23.19 -14.69
N THR A 268 7.88 -24.37 -14.24
CA THR A 268 7.27 -25.62 -14.72
C THR A 268 5.81 -25.69 -14.23
N PRO A 269 4.81 -25.81 -15.14
CA PRO A 269 3.42 -26.00 -14.76
C PRO A 269 3.27 -27.25 -13.89
N ASP A 270 2.35 -27.18 -12.91
CA ASP A 270 1.94 -28.31 -12.07
C ASP A 270 3.02 -28.94 -11.17
N ILE A 271 4.11 -28.20 -10.87
CA ILE A 271 5.18 -28.69 -10.00
C ILE A 271 4.67 -29.18 -8.64
N SER A 272 3.67 -28.51 -8.06
CA SER A 272 3.05 -28.92 -6.81
C SER A 272 2.38 -30.28 -6.92
N GLN A 273 1.64 -30.52 -8.01
CA GLN A 273 0.96 -31.80 -8.24
C GLN A 273 1.96 -32.93 -8.45
N ARG A 274 3.04 -32.68 -9.20
CA ARG A 274 4.13 -33.63 -9.42
C ARG A 274 4.82 -34.02 -8.11
N LEU A 275 5.13 -33.03 -7.28
CA LEU A 275 5.78 -33.26 -5.98
C LEU A 275 4.89 -34.08 -5.05
N ILE A 276 3.57 -33.81 -5.04
CA ILE A 276 2.59 -34.61 -4.29
C ILE A 276 2.62 -36.08 -4.78
N ALA A 277 2.55 -36.29 -6.10
CA ALA A 277 2.54 -37.61 -6.69
C ALA A 277 3.81 -38.43 -6.33
N ILE A 278 4.99 -37.82 -6.52
CA ILE A 278 6.29 -38.41 -6.20
C ILE A 278 6.40 -38.73 -4.69
N SER A 279 5.92 -37.78 -3.84
CA SER A 279 5.95 -37.98 -2.38
C SER A 279 5.10 -39.14 -1.94
N VAL A 280 3.95 -39.37 -2.57
CA VAL A 280 3.10 -40.54 -2.29
C VAL A 280 3.77 -41.82 -2.78
N GLU A 281 4.31 -41.83 -3.99
CA GLU A 281 4.98 -42.99 -4.60
C GLU A 281 6.20 -43.46 -3.78
N LYS A 282 7.01 -42.50 -3.32
CA LYS A 282 8.26 -42.74 -2.61
C LYS A 282 8.11 -42.80 -1.08
N GLY A 283 6.92 -42.52 -0.55
CA GLY A 283 6.64 -42.59 0.88
C GLY A 283 7.31 -41.51 1.72
N TRP A 284 7.54 -40.29 1.15
CA TRP A 284 8.21 -39.19 1.85
C TRP A 284 7.37 -38.58 2.99
N GLY A 285 6.06 -38.89 3.04
CA GLY A 285 5.18 -38.40 4.11
C GLY A 285 4.95 -36.90 4.06
N LEU A 286 4.59 -36.36 2.88
CA LEU A 286 4.28 -34.95 2.71
C LEU A 286 3.10 -34.53 3.60
N ARG A 287 3.32 -33.58 4.52
CA ARG A 287 2.31 -33.01 5.44
C ARG A 287 1.77 -31.68 4.98
N GLU A 288 2.66 -30.84 4.47
CA GLU A 288 2.33 -29.50 4.06
C GLU A 288 3.08 -29.15 2.77
N ILE A 289 2.39 -28.45 1.87
CA ILE A 289 2.97 -27.84 0.67
C ILE A 289 2.35 -26.46 0.48
N SER A 290 3.19 -25.44 0.40
CA SER A 290 2.75 -24.07 0.19
C SER A 290 3.74 -23.32 -0.70
N LEU A 291 3.22 -22.57 -1.67
CA LEU A 291 4.04 -21.65 -2.43
C LEU A 291 4.42 -20.46 -1.52
N GLU A 292 5.70 -20.15 -1.47
CA GLU A 292 6.15 -18.95 -0.76
C GLU A 292 5.80 -17.72 -1.59
N LYS A 293 5.21 -16.74 -0.91
CA LYS A 293 5.00 -15.43 -1.53
C LYS A 293 6.37 -14.77 -1.67
N SER A 294 6.68 -14.32 -2.87
CA SER A 294 7.92 -13.57 -3.13
C SER A 294 8.02 -12.38 -2.18
N SER A 295 9.20 -12.18 -1.62
CA SER A 295 9.49 -10.98 -0.83
C SER A 295 9.58 -9.76 -1.75
N LEU A 296 9.43 -8.55 -1.19
CA LEU A 296 9.65 -7.32 -1.96
C LEU A 296 11.03 -7.29 -2.60
N ASP A 297 12.06 -7.73 -1.88
CA ASP A 297 13.44 -7.76 -2.37
C ASP A 297 13.60 -8.66 -3.61
N GLU A 298 12.91 -9.81 -3.64
CA GLU A 298 12.89 -10.71 -4.80
C GLU A 298 12.17 -10.07 -5.99
N VAL A 299 11.04 -9.40 -5.73
CA VAL A 299 10.29 -8.65 -6.75
C VAL A 299 11.15 -7.54 -7.33
N PHE A 300 11.83 -6.77 -6.47
CA PHE A 300 12.78 -5.74 -6.88
C PHE A 300 13.88 -6.32 -7.75
N ALA A 301 14.50 -7.42 -7.32
CA ALA A 301 15.56 -8.08 -8.07
C ALA A 301 15.10 -8.54 -9.47
N GLN A 302 13.86 -9.01 -9.60
CA GLN A 302 13.29 -9.42 -10.89
C GLN A 302 12.98 -8.21 -11.79
N LEU A 303 12.36 -7.16 -11.24
CA LEU A 303 12.05 -5.94 -11.98
C LEU A 303 13.30 -5.17 -12.40
N SER A 304 14.32 -5.09 -11.53
CA SER A 304 15.59 -4.43 -11.82
C SER A 304 16.37 -5.15 -12.94
N LYS A 305 16.36 -6.48 -12.97
CA LYS A 305 17.00 -7.25 -14.06
C LYS A 305 16.33 -7.02 -15.42
N LYS A 306 15.01 -6.81 -15.44
CA LYS A 306 14.26 -6.60 -16.68
C LYS A 306 14.44 -5.19 -17.26
N ASN A 307 14.63 -4.19 -16.40
CA ASN A 307 14.87 -2.80 -16.82
C ASN A 307 16.33 -2.52 -17.19
N ALA A 308 17.23 -3.49 -16.99
CA ALA A 308 18.64 -3.41 -17.37
C ALA A 308 18.95 -4.02 -18.75
N ASN A 309 17.99 -4.65 -19.41
CA ASN A 309 18.02 -5.16 -20.78
C ASN A 309 17.10 -4.33 -21.69
#